data_4ad34afe2941cb9aa109e957d3246c65
#
_entry.id   4ad34afe2941cb9aa109e957d3246c65
#
_cell.length_a   1.000
_cell.length_b   1.000
_cell.length_c   1.000
_cell.angle_alpha   90.00
_cell.angle_beta   90.00
_cell.angle_gamma   90.00
#
_symmetry.space_group_name_H-M   'P 1'
#
loop_
_entity.id
_entity.type
_entity.pdbx_description
1 polymer ?
#
loop_
_entity_poly.entity_id
_entity_poly.type
_entity_poly.pdbx_seq_one_letter_code
_entity_poly.pdbx_strand_id
1 'polypeptide(L)'
;MIVWIFVALFSAAVNYVCTAVNFSFARMRKKYIEDNDELDAEKVEKVAPYYQKTSVVLAGTQIGYLFCSSIFALSLYQSVRHMVLFWEETNFFSAVLVYVGVSAYIVIALMLYWIFTILVPGSISLVRPLSMLSSYTWFINLSGRLWKPFIFIGLFAVKKILDMKGIPCRDEVNFTYTEDEIRCIVEESHRGGRLN
;
A
#
# COMPACT_ATOMS: atom_id res chain seq x y z
N MET A 1 -4.48 26.96 8.35
CA MET A 1 -3.33 26.07 8.59
C MET A 1 -3.71 24.80 9.35
N ILE A 2 -4.27 24.87 10.55
CA ILE A 2 -4.59 23.70 11.41
C ILE A 2 -5.43 22.64 10.69
N VAL A 3 -6.50 23.04 9.98
CA VAL A 3 -7.36 22.10 9.23
C VAL A 3 -6.56 21.26 8.22
N TRP A 4 -5.64 21.87 7.49
CA TRP A 4 -4.83 21.18 6.49
C TRP A 4 -3.85 20.16 7.12
N ILE A 5 -3.37 20.45 8.33
CA ILE A 5 -2.54 19.51 9.09
C ILE A 5 -3.38 18.28 9.48
N PHE A 6 -4.62 18.46 9.95
CA PHE A 6 -5.51 17.35 10.25
C PHE A 6 -5.85 16.52 9.03
N VAL A 7 -6.11 17.16 7.88
CA VAL A 7 -6.36 16.46 6.60
C VAL A 7 -5.12 15.66 6.17
N ALA A 8 -3.92 16.22 6.33
CA ALA A 8 -2.67 15.52 6.04
C ALA A 8 -2.47 14.29 6.94
N LEU A 9 -2.69 14.43 8.24
CA LEU A 9 -2.58 13.33 9.20
C LEU A 9 -3.60 12.22 8.92
N PHE A 10 -4.84 12.59 8.63
CA PHE A 10 -5.88 11.63 8.27
C PHE A 10 -5.54 10.87 6.99
N SER A 11 -5.08 11.58 5.95
CA SER A 11 -4.67 10.93 4.70
C SER A 11 -3.48 10.01 4.89
N ALA A 12 -2.52 10.37 5.73
CA ALA A 12 -1.39 9.53 6.09
C ALA A 12 -1.84 8.26 6.85
N ALA A 13 -2.80 8.37 7.77
CA ALA A 13 -3.35 7.22 8.48
C ALA A 13 -4.05 6.23 7.54
N VAL A 14 -4.84 6.73 6.57
CA VAL A 14 -5.47 5.86 5.56
C VAL A 14 -4.40 5.21 4.67
N ASN A 15 -3.37 5.95 4.26
CA ASN A 15 -2.26 5.39 3.49
C ASN A 15 -1.47 4.33 4.24
N TYR A 16 -1.27 4.50 5.55
CA TYR A 16 -0.70 3.46 6.40
C TYR A 16 -1.47 2.15 6.27
N VAL A 17 -2.81 2.19 6.37
CA VAL A 17 -3.66 0.99 6.27
C VAL A 17 -3.58 0.38 4.86
N CYS A 18 -3.65 1.20 3.80
CA CYS A 18 -3.52 0.73 2.42
C CYS A 18 -2.20 -0.02 2.21
N THR A 19 -1.10 0.56 2.68
CA THR A 19 0.24 -0.03 2.57
C THR A 19 0.37 -1.30 3.39
N ALA A 20 -0.13 -1.31 4.64
CA ALA A 20 -0.14 -2.49 5.49
C ALA A 20 -0.86 -3.66 4.84
N VAL A 21 -2.04 -3.42 4.25
CA VAL A 21 -2.80 -4.44 3.53
C VAL A 21 -2.02 -4.94 2.31
N ASN A 22 -1.47 -4.04 1.48
CA ASN A 22 -0.71 -4.42 0.29
C ASN A 22 0.49 -5.30 0.62
N PHE A 23 1.34 -4.90 1.57
CA PHE A 23 2.52 -5.69 1.96
C PHE A 23 2.13 -7.02 2.62
N SER A 24 1.08 -7.03 3.42
CA SER A 24 0.59 -8.26 4.05
C SER A 24 0.09 -9.26 3.02
N PHE A 25 -0.68 -8.84 2.01
CA PHE A 25 -1.11 -9.72 0.92
C PHE A 25 0.05 -10.22 0.07
N ALA A 26 1.03 -9.36 -0.24
CA ALA A 26 2.22 -9.75 -0.99
C ALA A 26 3.03 -10.85 -0.25
N ARG A 27 3.04 -10.81 1.09
CA ARG A 27 3.75 -11.78 1.94
C ARG A 27 2.96 -13.07 2.15
N MET A 28 1.65 -12.96 2.37
CA MET A 28 0.79 -14.11 2.62
C MET A 28 0.38 -14.79 1.31
N ARG A 29 1.24 -15.65 0.80
CA ARG A 29 0.88 -16.63 -0.24
C ARG A 29 0.17 -17.81 0.39
N LYS A 30 -0.64 -18.53 -0.40
CA LYS A 30 -1.37 -19.73 0.03
C LYS A 30 -0.48 -20.72 0.78
N LYS A 31 0.74 -20.92 0.32
CA LYS A 31 1.77 -21.76 0.94
C LYS A 31 2.13 -21.35 2.38
N TYR A 32 2.13 -20.04 2.69
CA TYR A 32 2.42 -19.56 4.05
C TYR A 32 1.37 -20.01 5.07
N ILE A 33 0.12 -20.18 4.63
CA ILE A 33 -0.99 -20.61 5.48
C ILE A 33 -0.93 -22.13 5.67
N GLU A 34 -0.58 -22.87 4.62
CA GLU A 34 -0.50 -24.33 4.64
C GLU A 34 0.72 -24.85 5.44
N ASP A 35 1.83 -24.10 5.44
CA ASP A 35 3.09 -24.52 6.10
C ASP A 35 3.18 -24.10 7.58
N ASN A 36 2.22 -23.33 8.13
CA ASN A 36 2.27 -22.85 9.52
C ASN A 36 1.06 -23.35 10.32
N ASP A 37 1.19 -24.49 10.95
CA ASP A 37 0.17 -25.09 11.85
C ASP A 37 -0.09 -24.25 13.11
N GLU A 38 0.80 -23.30 13.47
CA GLU A 38 0.67 -22.41 14.62
C GLU A 38 -0.19 -21.16 14.36
N LEU A 39 -0.73 -21.00 13.14
CA LEU A 39 -1.53 -19.84 12.80
C LEU A 39 -2.89 -19.88 13.50
N ASP A 40 -3.28 -18.74 14.05
CA ASP A 40 -4.56 -18.51 14.67
C ASP A 40 -5.71 -18.78 13.67
N ALA A 41 -6.41 -19.89 13.84
CA ALA A 41 -7.47 -20.36 12.94
C ALA A 41 -8.57 -19.31 12.74
N GLU A 42 -8.93 -18.54 13.79
CA GLU A 42 -9.93 -17.48 13.70
C GLU A 42 -9.49 -16.34 12.75
N LYS A 43 -8.21 -16.00 12.77
CA LYS A 43 -7.67 -14.95 11.87
C LYS A 43 -7.58 -15.45 10.44
N VAL A 44 -7.24 -16.72 10.24
CA VAL A 44 -7.21 -17.35 8.90
C VAL A 44 -8.61 -17.34 8.30
N GLU A 45 -9.63 -17.74 9.05
CA GLU A 45 -11.02 -17.77 8.59
C GLU A 45 -11.50 -16.37 8.18
N LYS A 46 -11.16 -15.33 8.94
CA LYS A 46 -11.50 -13.93 8.61
C LYS A 46 -10.87 -13.43 7.31
N VAL A 47 -9.71 -13.92 6.95
CA VAL A 47 -8.94 -13.46 5.78
C VAL A 47 -9.17 -14.34 4.55
N ALA A 48 -9.54 -15.60 4.73
CA ALA A 48 -9.75 -16.58 3.65
C ALA A 48 -10.60 -16.08 2.47
N PRO A 49 -11.74 -15.38 2.66
CA PRO A 49 -12.57 -14.90 1.54
C PRO A 49 -11.88 -13.92 0.61
N TYR A 50 -10.84 -13.23 1.11
CA TYR A 50 -10.14 -12.20 0.34
C TYR A 50 -9.03 -12.78 -0.55
N TYR A 51 -8.55 -13.99 -0.26
CA TYR A 51 -7.56 -14.66 -1.11
C TYR A 51 -8.07 -14.95 -2.53
N GLN A 52 -9.36 -15.26 -2.65
CA GLN A 52 -9.98 -15.50 -3.96
C GLN A 52 -10.17 -14.20 -4.76
N LYS A 53 -9.97 -13.04 -4.13
CA LYS A 53 -10.17 -11.70 -4.72
C LYS A 53 -8.94 -10.81 -4.55
N THR A 54 -7.76 -11.40 -4.51
CA THR A 54 -6.51 -10.69 -4.22
C THR A 54 -6.28 -9.52 -5.16
N SER A 55 -6.47 -9.66 -6.48
CA SER A 55 -6.35 -8.57 -7.45
C SER A 55 -7.29 -7.40 -7.17
N VAL A 56 -8.53 -7.71 -6.81
CA VAL A 56 -9.53 -6.67 -6.47
C VAL A 56 -9.14 -5.92 -5.21
N VAL A 57 -8.66 -6.65 -4.20
CA VAL A 57 -8.20 -6.04 -2.94
C VAL A 57 -6.97 -5.17 -3.17
N LEU A 58 -5.96 -5.69 -3.87
CA LEU A 58 -4.74 -4.95 -4.19
C LEU A 58 -5.03 -3.72 -5.06
N ALA A 59 -5.84 -3.85 -6.10
CA ALA A 59 -6.24 -2.71 -6.92
C ALA A 59 -6.99 -1.65 -6.12
N GLY A 60 -7.92 -2.06 -5.24
CA GLY A 60 -8.68 -1.14 -4.39
C GLY A 60 -7.80 -0.37 -3.40
N THR A 61 -6.86 -1.05 -2.75
CA THR A 61 -5.93 -0.42 -1.81
C THR A 61 -4.91 0.46 -2.52
N GLN A 62 -4.46 0.11 -3.74
CA GLN A 62 -3.57 0.96 -4.54
C GLN A 62 -4.27 2.24 -5.01
N ILE A 63 -5.52 2.17 -5.47
CA ILE A 63 -6.31 3.36 -5.81
C ILE A 63 -6.50 4.24 -4.56
N GLY A 64 -6.85 3.64 -3.43
CA GLY A 64 -6.97 4.34 -2.15
C GLY A 64 -5.68 5.05 -1.75
N TYR A 65 -4.54 4.37 -1.88
CA TYR A 65 -3.21 4.94 -1.64
C TYR A 65 -2.93 6.17 -2.51
N LEU A 66 -3.16 6.06 -3.84
CA LEU A 66 -2.93 7.17 -4.77
C LEU A 66 -3.84 8.37 -4.45
N PHE A 67 -5.10 8.12 -4.14
CA PHE A 67 -6.06 9.16 -3.80
C PHE A 67 -5.67 9.90 -2.51
N CYS A 68 -5.33 9.15 -1.45
CA CYS A 68 -4.89 9.75 -0.19
C CYS A 68 -3.54 10.46 -0.31
N SER A 69 -2.60 9.93 -1.13
CA SER A 69 -1.33 10.62 -1.41
C SER A 69 -1.57 11.96 -2.11
N SER A 70 -2.55 12.04 -3.01
CA SER A 70 -2.92 13.29 -3.68
C SER A 70 -3.54 14.30 -2.69
N ILE A 71 -4.37 13.83 -1.74
CA ILE A 71 -4.92 14.67 -0.67
C ILE A 71 -3.79 15.18 0.24
N PHE A 72 -2.82 14.32 0.59
CA PHE A 72 -1.67 14.73 1.37
C PHE A 72 -0.86 15.83 0.66
N ALA A 73 -0.56 15.65 -0.63
CA ALA A 73 0.18 16.63 -1.42
C ALA A 73 -0.57 17.99 -1.49
N LEU A 74 -1.90 17.96 -1.68
CA LEU A 74 -2.73 19.15 -1.66
C LEU A 74 -2.71 19.84 -0.29
N SER A 75 -2.79 19.06 0.79
CA SER A 75 -2.74 19.59 2.15
C SER A 75 -1.38 20.23 2.46
N LEU A 76 -0.29 19.60 2.00
CA LEU A 76 1.06 20.15 2.12
C LEU A 76 1.19 21.48 1.36
N TYR A 77 0.70 21.53 0.13
CA TYR A 77 0.69 22.76 -0.67
C TYR A 77 -0.07 23.91 0.03
N GLN A 78 -1.27 23.62 0.55
CA GLN A 78 -2.05 24.63 1.25
C GLN A 78 -1.37 25.10 2.55
N SER A 79 -0.71 24.20 3.27
CA SER A 79 0.06 24.55 4.47
C SER A 79 1.22 25.46 4.15
N VAL A 80 1.97 25.17 3.08
CA VAL A 80 3.08 26.00 2.58
C VAL A 80 2.57 27.37 2.16
N ARG A 81 1.47 27.42 1.39
CA ARG A 81 0.86 28.69 0.95
C ARG A 81 0.50 29.57 2.14
N HIS A 82 -0.14 29.04 3.17
CA HIS A 82 -0.47 29.78 4.38
C HIS A 82 0.77 30.29 5.13
N MET A 83 1.84 29.51 5.14
CA MET A 83 3.10 29.86 5.78
C MET A 83 3.79 31.02 5.05
N VAL A 84 3.85 30.97 3.73
CA VAL A 84 4.42 32.04 2.90
C VAL A 84 3.65 33.33 3.06
N LEU A 85 2.31 33.31 2.94
CA LEU A 85 1.46 34.51 3.10
C LEU A 85 1.62 35.13 4.48
N PHE A 86 1.69 34.34 5.55
CA PHE A 86 1.90 34.85 6.91
C PHE A 86 3.25 35.59 7.05
N TRP A 87 4.31 35.10 6.40
CA TRP A 87 5.63 35.70 6.49
C TRP A 87 5.78 36.94 5.61
N GLU A 88 5.08 37.00 4.46
CA GLU A 88 5.00 38.22 3.63
C GLU A 88 4.32 39.38 4.40
N GLU A 89 3.29 39.11 5.17
CA GLU A 89 2.58 40.11 5.97
C GLU A 89 3.45 40.65 7.14
N THR A 90 4.32 39.81 7.69
CA THR A 90 5.12 40.21 8.86
C THR A 90 6.39 40.99 8.56
N ASN A 91 6.81 41.08 7.31
CA ASN A 91 8.06 41.75 6.84
C ASN A 91 9.32 41.40 7.67
N PHE A 92 9.29 40.31 8.43
CA PHE A 92 10.25 40.01 9.50
C PHE A 92 11.49 39.25 9.02
N PHE A 93 11.44 38.61 7.83
CA PHE A 93 12.54 37.81 7.31
C PHE A 93 12.88 38.14 5.86
N SER A 94 14.18 38.03 5.52
CA SER A 94 14.59 38.09 4.12
C SER A 94 13.97 36.93 3.34
N ALA A 95 13.62 37.15 2.08
CA ALA A 95 13.03 36.14 1.20
C ALA A 95 13.81 34.81 1.21
N VAL A 96 15.14 34.88 1.31
CA VAL A 96 16.02 33.71 1.36
C VAL A 96 15.71 32.81 2.57
N LEU A 97 15.53 33.38 3.77
CA LEU A 97 15.21 32.61 4.96
C LEU A 97 13.85 31.95 4.88
N VAL A 98 12.86 32.64 4.27
CA VAL A 98 11.53 32.05 4.01
C VAL A 98 11.64 30.83 3.11
N TYR A 99 12.35 30.94 1.97
CA TYR A 99 12.51 29.81 1.04
C TYR A 99 13.26 28.64 1.66
N VAL A 100 14.31 28.89 2.46
CA VAL A 100 15.04 27.83 3.17
C VAL A 100 14.14 27.13 4.19
N GLY A 101 13.38 27.89 4.97
CA GLY A 101 12.45 27.34 5.97
C GLY A 101 11.33 26.49 5.34
N VAL A 102 10.74 26.98 4.25
CA VAL A 102 9.70 26.25 3.49
C VAL A 102 10.27 24.97 2.88
N SER A 103 11.46 25.03 2.30
CA SER A 103 12.11 23.83 1.73
C SER A 103 12.40 22.79 2.81
N ALA A 104 12.93 23.21 3.95
CA ALA A 104 13.16 22.32 5.09
C ALA A 104 11.85 21.68 5.60
N TYR A 105 10.78 22.48 5.74
CA TYR A 105 9.46 21.98 6.11
C TYR A 105 8.94 20.89 5.14
N ILE A 106 9.03 21.12 3.84
CA ILE A 106 8.59 20.16 2.82
C ILE A 106 9.40 18.86 2.93
N VAL A 107 10.72 18.94 3.03
CA VAL A 107 11.59 17.76 3.13
C VAL A 107 11.27 16.95 4.39
N ILE A 108 11.12 17.61 5.54
CA ILE A 108 10.78 16.95 6.80
C ILE A 108 9.40 16.29 6.71
N ALA A 109 8.40 17.00 6.19
CA ALA A 109 7.04 16.48 6.03
C ALA A 109 6.99 15.24 5.12
N LEU A 110 7.72 15.27 3.99
CA LEU A 110 7.81 14.13 3.08
C LEU A 110 8.56 12.95 3.70
N MET A 111 9.64 13.19 4.43
CA MET A 111 10.39 12.16 5.14
C MET A 111 9.52 11.47 6.20
N LEU A 112 8.82 12.24 7.03
CA LEU A 112 7.89 11.71 8.03
C LEU A 112 6.77 10.92 7.36
N TYR A 113 6.17 11.46 6.30
CA TYR A 113 5.14 10.77 5.54
C TYR A 113 5.64 9.43 5.01
N TRP A 114 6.80 9.37 4.38
CA TRP A 114 7.40 8.15 3.85
C TRP A 114 7.65 7.10 4.95
N ILE A 115 8.22 7.52 6.08
CA ILE A 115 8.47 6.63 7.22
C ILE A 115 7.15 6.03 7.72
N PHE A 116 6.15 6.88 8.01
CA PHE A 116 4.89 6.42 8.60
C PHE A 116 4.02 5.64 7.63
N THR A 117 3.99 5.98 6.34
CA THR A 117 3.07 5.35 5.39
C THR A 117 3.67 4.16 4.65
N ILE A 118 4.99 4.02 4.60
CA ILE A 118 5.65 2.94 3.85
C ILE A 118 6.54 2.08 4.75
N LEU A 119 7.52 2.69 5.46
CA LEU A 119 8.50 1.90 6.21
C LEU A 119 7.87 1.17 7.40
N VAL A 120 7.12 1.87 8.23
CA VAL A 120 6.52 1.28 9.44
C VAL A 120 5.51 0.17 9.08
N PRO A 121 4.47 0.41 8.26
CA PRO A 121 3.52 -0.64 7.92
C PRO A 121 4.16 -1.78 7.13
N GLY A 122 5.11 -1.49 6.23
CA GLY A 122 5.85 -2.51 5.50
C GLY A 122 6.62 -3.43 6.43
N SER A 123 7.37 -2.89 7.39
CA SER A 123 8.15 -3.68 8.35
C SER A 123 7.25 -4.55 9.25
N ILE A 124 6.15 -4.01 9.75
CA ILE A 124 5.21 -4.77 10.60
C ILE A 124 4.52 -5.87 9.79
N SER A 125 4.11 -5.57 8.55
CA SER A 125 3.46 -6.54 7.66
C SER A 125 4.37 -7.70 7.26
N LEU A 126 5.69 -7.49 7.23
CA LEU A 126 6.66 -8.56 6.98
C LEU A 126 6.78 -9.54 8.15
N VAL A 127 6.61 -9.06 9.39
CA VAL A 127 6.74 -9.88 10.61
C VAL A 127 5.42 -10.56 10.98
N ARG A 128 4.29 -9.84 10.87
CA ARG A 128 2.97 -10.31 11.32
C ARG A 128 1.87 -10.05 10.27
N PRO A 129 1.97 -10.65 9.07
CA PRO A 129 1.06 -10.32 7.96
C PRO A 129 -0.41 -10.70 8.27
N LEU A 130 -0.66 -11.86 8.89
CA LEU A 130 -2.00 -12.33 9.22
C LEU A 130 -2.70 -11.42 10.23
N SER A 131 -1.99 -10.99 11.26
CA SER A 131 -2.53 -10.10 12.29
C SER A 131 -2.93 -8.75 11.70
N MET A 132 -2.12 -8.21 10.78
CA MET A 132 -2.43 -6.97 10.07
C MET A 132 -3.65 -7.11 9.19
N LEU A 133 -3.73 -8.16 8.36
CA LEU A 133 -4.89 -8.39 7.49
C LEU A 133 -6.18 -8.58 8.28
N SER A 134 -6.15 -9.39 9.34
CA SER A 134 -7.34 -9.64 10.17
C SER A 134 -7.86 -8.37 10.86
N SER A 135 -6.96 -7.46 11.25
CA SER A 135 -7.33 -6.17 11.86
C SER A 135 -7.97 -5.20 10.87
N TYR A 136 -7.59 -5.26 9.59
CA TYR A 136 -8.06 -4.32 8.57
C TYR A 136 -9.09 -4.90 7.60
N THR A 137 -9.73 -6.03 7.92
CA THR A 137 -10.76 -6.66 7.08
C THR A 137 -11.93 -5.72 6.78
N TRP A 138 -12.36 -4.92 7.77
CA TRP A 138 -13.40 -3.92 7.57
C TRP A 138 -13.01 -2.87 6.52
N PHE A 139 -11.75 -2.43 6.54
CA PHE A 139 -11.20 -1.46 5.57
C PHE A 139 -11.11 -2.07 4.16
N ILE A 140 -10.71 -3.34 4.05
CA ILE A 140 -10.67 -4.07 2.78
C ILE A 140 -12.06 -4.11 2.14
N ASN A 141 -13.11 -4.42 2.93
CA ASN A 141 -14.48 -4.42 2.45
C ASN A 141 -14.95 -3.03 2.01
N LEU A 142 -14.65 -2.00 2.81
CA LEU A 142 -15.00 -0.62 2.50
C LEU A 142 -14.31 -0.15 1.22
N SER A 143 -13.00 -0.37 1.12
CA SER A 143 -12.17 -0.03 -0.05
C SER A 143 -12.68 -0.74 -1.30
N GLY A 144 -12.90 -2.06 -1.24
CA GLY A 144 -13.41 -2.83 -2.37
C GLY A 144 -14.78 -2.37 -2.86
N ARG A 145 -15.65 -1.90 -1.95
CA ARG A 145 -16.97 -1.36 -2.32
C ARG A 145 -16.87 0.03 -2.91
N LEU A 146 -16.08 0.91 -2.29
CA LEU A 146 -15.91 2.30 -2.69
C LEU A 146 -15.25 2.42 -4.07
N TRP A 147 -14.19 1.65 -4.29
CA TRP A 147 -13.40 1.72 -5.52
C TRP A 147 -13.86 0.76 -6.61
N LYS A 148 -14.95 0.01 -6.39
CA LYS A 148 -15.47 -0.99 -7.34
C LYS A 148 -15.57 -0.50 -8.79
N PRO A 149 -16.14 0.69 -9.09
CA PRO A 149 -16.24 1.15 -10.48
C PRO A 149 -14.87 1.38 -11.12
N PHE A 150 -13.93 1.94 -10.37
CA PHE A 150 -12.57 2.21 -10.87
C PHE A 150 -11.76 0.92 -11.05
N ILE A 151 -11.91 -0.04 -10.12
CA ILE A 151 -11.28 -1.36 -10.20
C ILE A 151 -11.77 -2.08 -11.46
N PHE A 152 -13.08 -2.05 -11.73
CA PHE A 152 -13.64 -2.69 -12.91
C PHE A 152 -13.07 -2.11 -14.22
N ILE A 153 -13.00 -0.77 -14.32
CA ILE A 153 -12.41 -0.09 -15.48
C ILE A 153 -10.92 -0.46 -15.64
N GLY A 154 -10.17 -0.45 -14.53
CA GLY A 154 -8.74 -0.79 -14.53
C GLY A 154 -8.48 -2.23 -14.95
N LEU A 155 -9.20 -3.19 -14.37
CA LEU A 155 -9.06 -4.62 -14.73
C LEU A 155 -9.49 -4.89 -16.18
N PHE A 156 -10.55 -4.22 -16.65
CA PHE A 156 -10.97 -4.30 -18.05
C PHE A 156 -9.88 -3.79 -19.01
N ALA A 157 -9.27 -2.65 -18.69
CA ALA A 157 -8.18 -2.10 -19.50
C ALA A 157 -6.96 -3.04 -19.52
N VAL A 158 -6.56 -3.58 -18.35
CA VAL A 158 -5.46 -4.55 -18.25
C VAL A 158 -5.75 -5.79 -19.08
N LYS A 159 -6.95 -6.37 -18.96
CA LYS A 159 -7.36 -7.54 -19.74
C LYS A 159 -7.25 -7.27 -21.24
N LYS A 160 -7.75 -6.13 -21.70
CA LYS A 160 -7.68 -5.76 -23.12
C LYS A 160 -6.23 -5.60 -23.62
N ILE A 161 -5.34 -5.02 -22.78
CA ILE A 161 -3.91 -4.88 -23.12
C ILE A 161 -3.23 -6.26 -23.22
N LEU A 162 -3.53 -7.17 -22.29
CA LEU A 162 -3.00 -8.53 -22.27
C LEU A 162 -3.47 -9.33 -23.50
N ASP A 163 -4.77 -9.25 -23.81
CA ASP A 163 -5.34 -9.89 -24.99
C ASP A 163 -4.68 -9.39 -26.29
N MET A 164 -4.41 -8.08 -26.39
CA MET A 164 -3.69 -7.50 -27.55
C MET A 164 -2.24 -7.98 -27.67
N LYS A 165 -1.60 -8.37 -26.56
CA LYS A 165 -0.24 -8.91 -26.55
C LYS A 165 -0.20 -10.44 -26.67
N GLY A 166 -1.35 -11.11 -26.78
CA GLY A 166 -1.43 -12.56 -26.81
C GLY A 166 -1.01 -13.25 -25.51
N ILE A 167 -1.02 -12.50 -24.41
CA ILE A 167 -0.66 -13.04 -23.07
C ILE A 167 -1.96 -13.57 -22.44
N PRO A 168 -2.08 -14.89 -22.18
CA PRO A 168 -3.27 -15.42 -21.54
C PRO A 168 -3.45 -14.79 -20.17
N CYS A 169 -4.62 -14.18 -19.94
CA CYS A 169 -5.00 -13.68 -18.63
C CYS A 169 -5.20 -14.89 -17.70
N ARG A 170 -4.21 -15.23 -16.90
CA ARG A 170 -4.35 -16.29 -15.89
C ARG A 170 -5.28 -15.75 -14.79
N ASP A 171 -6.41 -16.42 -14.63
CA ASP A 171 -7.24 -16.19 -13.43
C ASP A 171 -6.39 -16.51 -12.21
N GLU A 172 -6.34 -15.56 -11.26
CA GLU A 172 -5.47 -15.60 -10.07
C GLU A 172 -5.67 -16.83 -9.18
N VAL A 173 -6.70 -17.62 -9.42
CA VAL A 173 -7.06 -18.82 -8.64
C VAL A 173 -6.10 -19.98 -8.87
N ASN A 174 -5.33 -19.99 -9.96
CA ASN A 174 -4.41 -21.08 -10.32
C ASN A 174 -2.97 -20.56 -10.48
N PHE A 175 -2.35 -20.09 -9.40
CA PHE A 175 -0.89 -20.08 -9.29
C PHE A 175 -0.38 -21.51 -9.03
N THR A 176 -0.60 -22.41 -9.98
CA THR A 176 0.24 -23.59 -10.08
C THR A 176 1.57 -23.13 -10.65
N TYR A 177 2.63 -23.25 -9.85
CA TYR A 177 3.99 -23.07 -10.37
C TYR A 177 4.13 -23.98 -11.60
N THR A 178 4.66 -23.44 -12.68
CA THR A 178 5.08 -24.29 -13.80
C THR A 178 6.18 -25.21 -13.30
N GLU A 179 6.29 -26.39 -13.91
CA GLU A 179 7.30 -27.40 -13.54
C GLU A 179 8.72 -26.79 -13.52
N ASP A 180 9.00 -25.84 -14.43
CA ASP A 180 10.27 -25.09 -14.50
C ASP A 180 10.46 -24.12 -13.34
N GLU A 181 9.40 -23.46 -12.85
CA GLU A 181 9.49 -22.60 -11.67
C GLU A 181 9.74 -23.39 -10.39
N ILE A 182 9.13 -24.58 -10.25
CA ILE A 182 9.38 -25.51 -9.13
C ILE A 182 10.82 -25.98 -9.17
N ARG A 183 11.32 -26.35 -10.36
CA ARG A 183 12.71 -26.79 -10.55
C ARG A 183 13.70 -25.70 -10.16
N CYS A 184 13.45 -24.46 -10.59
CA CYS A 184 14.30 -23.32 -10.25
C CYS A 184 14.32 -23.04 -8.73
N ILE A 185 13.17 -23.11 -8.05
CA ILE A 185 13.05 -22.93 -6.61
C ILE A 185 13.80 -24.04 -5.84
N VAL A 186 13.70 -25.29 -6.30
CA VAL A 186 14.40 -26.44 -5.71
C VAL A 186 15.91 -26.30 -5.89
N GLU A 187 16.38 -25.93 -7.09
CA GLU A 187 17.81 -25.70 -7.33
C GLU A 187 18.39 -24.55 -6.49
N GLU A 188 17.64 -23.45 -6.34
CA GLU A 188 18.04 -22.31 -5.51
C GLU A 188 18.06 -22.67 -4.02
N SER A 189 17.10 -23.45 -3.55
CA SER A 189 17.07 -24.01 -2.18
C SER A 189 18.23 -24.96 -1.90
N HIS A 190 18.59 -25.77 -2.89
CA HIS A 190 19.74 -26.69 -2.78
C HIS A 190 21.07 -25.93 -2.76
N ARG A 191 21.24 -24.91 -3.61
CA ARG A 191 22.41 -24.01 -3.60
C ARG A 191 22.50 -23.17 -2.32
N GLY A 192 21.37 -22.82 -1.72
CA GLY A 192 21.30 -22.09 -0.45
C GLY A 192 21.52 -22.94 0.80
N GLY A 193 21.78 -24.26 0.67
CA GLY A 193 22.07 -25.19 1.79
C GLY A 193 20.87 -25.39 2.73
N ARG A 194 19.66 -25.12 2.28
CA ARG A 194 18.41 -25.27 3.07
C ARG A 194 17.71 -26.61 2.85
N LEU A 195 18.14 -27.39 1.90
CA LEU A 195 17.71 -28.76 1.65
C LEU A 195 18.95 -29.65 1.66
N ASN A 196 19.01 -30.57 2.63
CA ASN A 196 19.95 -31.69 2.66
C ASN A 196 19.42 -32.82 1.80
#